data_1c109d9abe3ba660f581c886465c87f7
#
_entry.id   1c109d9abe3ba660f581c886465c87f7
#
_cell.length_a   1.000
_cell.length_b   1.000
_cell.length_c   1.000
_cell.angle_alpha   90.00
_cell.angle_beta   90.00
_cell.angle_gamma   90.00
#
_symmetry.space_group_name_H-M   'P 1'
#
loop_
_entity.id
_entity.type
_entity.pdbx_description
1 polymer ?
#
loop_
_entity_poly.entity_id
_entity_poly.type
_entity_poly.pdbx_seq_one_letter_code
_entity_poly.pdbx_strand_id
1 'polypeptide(L)'
;MVGQQKLFQIGDFNFKLYHILVIGLLILAFSTTFLIRSQPAQYGFELMEFDPFFNFRATEYIVENGLSEYFEWNDDKSWYPHGRNVSSNSQVMLHITAAISYEIFGGNSSLYDFTILFPAVIGSLTVIVIFALVRVLGGTTAGIIASLLFAVALPVLIRGSIGWFKSEPLGLFYGLLGLYLFLSGIRTKDKKFTILKIVSGGIILSFGMASWGGNQFFILPVGLFILVLPLVRKDHKFLAWSIPLFVTIFLLSSASFERPGPQIIFGLSGIALLVPTVFLFVNIFIQKISKEKNKIKNGKIFLIIVVIIGIFMLLMMSSYFSETTSFRYLNAINPLLTTLDPLTDSVSEHQTTSTSESFIFNSILMIFAGLGVWIIFTKNVFQSKIILRNDMRVFALIIGISGVYVSSAFLRLELFTSISLVILSAIGLSILTKEIFKIKVSKKKNYSLKISYVLLISILFIIPLVYPENNWISTLDYAPTVFSGGTSYVLSTNDWLVTLDWIKNNTPEDSIIGSWWDYGYWIQTLADRTTLIDNATLNGNMIEKFAAMFLSTPDDAF
;
A
#
# COMPACT_ATOMS: atom_id res chain seq x y z
N MET A 1 2.99 35.28 11.65
CA MET A 1 1.74 35.89 12.23
C MET A 1 0.58 35.91 11.25
N VAL A 2 0.78 36.11 9.96
CA VAL A 2 -0.31 36.18 8.93
C VAL A 2 -1.22 34.94 8.91
N GLY A 3 -0.69 33.75 9.04
CA GLY A 3 -1.50 32.50 9.02
C GLY A 3 -2.42 32.25 10.22
N GLN A 4 -2.33 33.05 11.27
CA GLN A 4 -3.19 32.96 12.47
C GLN A 4 -4.44 33.86 12.37
N GLN A 5 -4.56 34.66 11.32
CA GLN A 5 -5.71 35.52 11.10
C GLN A 5 -7.00 34.69 11.02
N LYS A 6 -7.96 34.97 11.90
CA LYS A 6 -9.29 34.37 11.90
C LYS A 6 -10.06 34.96 10.70
N LEU A 7 -10.64 34.09 9.89
CA LEU A 7 -11.45 34.47 8.73
C LEU A 7 -12.95 34.44 9.08
N PHE A 8 -13.41 33.31 9.57
CA PHE A 8 -14.79 33.12 10.03
C PHE A 8 -14.85 32.00 11.09
N GLN A 9 -16.00 31.81 11.69
CA GLN A 9 -16.25 30.80 12.72
C GLN A 9 -17.48 29.97 12.34
N ILE A 10 -17.38 28.64 12.50
CA ILE A 10 -18.50 27.72 12.36
C ILE A 10 -18.60 26.95 13.66
N GLY A 11 -19.67 27.17 14.43
CA GLY A 11 -19.78 26.66 15.79
C GLY A 11 -18.57 27.08 16.63
N ASP A 12 -17.94 26.12 17.31
CA ASP A 12 -16.71 26.36 18.10
C ASP A 12 -15.43 26.38 17.26
N PHE A 13 -15.52 26.11 15.95
CA PHE A 13 -14.34 26.02 15.09
C PHE A 13 -14.01 27.38 14.43
N ASN A 14 -12.80 27.88 14.74
CA ASN A 14 -12.27 29.10 14.13
C ASN A 14 -11.52 28.78 12.83
N PHE A 15 -12.07 29.18 11.69
CA PHE A 15 -11.42 29.05 10.39
C PHE A 15 -10.34 30.14 10.22
N LYS A 16 -9.12 29.74 9.93
CA LYS A 16 -7.95 30.63 9.81
C LYS A 16 -7.37 30.52 8.40
N LEU A 17 -6.66 31.56 7.94
CA LEU A 17 -5.96 31.56 6.65
C LEU A 17 -5.06 30.32 6.47
N TYR A 18 -4.44 29.86 7.55
CA TYR A 18 -3.67 28.63 7.57
C TYR A 18 -4.46 27.39 7.10
N HIS A 19 -5.76 27.27 7.43
CA HIS A 19 -6.57 26.13 6.99
C HIS A 19 -6.81 26.17 5.49
N ILE A 20 -7.04 27.37 4.92
CA ILE A 20 -7.17 27.55 3.46
C ILE A 20 -5.89 27.13 2.74
N LEU A 21 -4.73 27.54 3.27
CA LEU A 21 -3.44 27.13 2.69
C LEU A 21 -3.25 25.61 2.72
N VAL A 22 -3.62 24.95 3.82
CA VAL A 22 -3.55 23.49 3.92
C VAL A 22 -4.47 22.82 2.90
N ILE A 23 -5.72 23.27 2.79
CA ILE A 23 -6.70 22.75 1.84
C ILE A 23 -6.20 22.98 0.41
N GLY A 24 -5.74 24.19 0.08
CA GLY A 24 -5.21 24.50 -1.25
C GLY A 24 -4.04 23.62 -1.66
N LEU A 25 -3.10 23.34 -0.73
CA LEU A 25 -1.97 22.44 -0.99
C LEU A 25 -2.40 20.97 -1.12
N LEU A 26 -3.44 20.53 -0.40
CA LEU A 26 -4.01 19.20 -0.58
C LEU A 26 -4.74 19.05 -1.91
N ILE A 27 -5.49 20.08 -2.33
CA ILE A 27 -6.11 20.10 -3.66
C ILE A 27 -5.04 20.08 -4.74
N LEU A 28 -3.96 20.86 -4.59
CA LEU A 28 -2.83 20.83 -5.53
C LEU A 28 -2.22 19.44 -5.62
N ALA A 29 -1.91 18.80 -4.48
CA ALA A 29 -1.34 17.46 -4.45
C ALA A 29 -2.29 16.43 -5.08
N PHE A 30 -3.60 16.49 -4.77
CA PHE A 30 -4.62 15.65 -5.39
C PHE A 30 -4.67 15.84 -6.90
N SER A 31 -4.77 17.09 -7.38
CA SER A 31 -4.86 17.39 -8.81
C SER A 31 -3.60 16.98 -9.57
N THR A 32 -2.42 17.21 -8.97
CA THR A 32 -1.14 16.80 -9.59
C THR A 32 -1.07 15.29 -9.78
N THR A 33 -1.36 14.51 -8.72
CA THR A 33 -1.30 13.06 -8.84
C THR A 33 -2.38 12.50 -9.75
N PHE A 34 -3.58 13.10 -9.77
CA PHE A 34 -4.67 12.69 -10.65
C PHE A 34 -4.31 12.92 -12.13
N LEU A 35 -3.76 14.11 -12.45
CA LEU A 35 -3.32 14.43 -13.80
C LEU A 35 -2.21 13.49 -14.29
N ILE A 36 -1.22 13.20 -13.42
CA ILE A 36 -0.15 12.26 -13.78
C ILE A 36 -0.73 10.86 -14.02
N ARG A 37 -1.61 10.37 -13.14
CA ARG A 37 -2.26 9.05 -13.26
C ARG A 37 -3.16 8.92 -14.48
N SER A 38 -3.62 10.03 -15.03
CA SER A 38 -4.48 10.07 -16.22
C SER A 38 -3.73 10.07 -17.54
N GLN A 39 -2.38 10.12 -17.55
CA GLN A 39 -1.58 10.16 -18.78
C GLN A 39 -1.87 8.99 -19.74
N PRO A 40 -2.01 7.73 -19.29
CA PRO A 40 -2.30 6.62 -20.20
C PRO A 40 -3.57 6.78 -21.03
N ALA A 41 -4.53 7.62 -20.60
CA ALA A 41 -5.77 7.87 -21.35
C ALA A 41 -5.55 8.45 -22.76
N GLN A 42 -4.36 8.99 -23.08
CA GLN A 42 -4.03 9.47 -24.42
C GLN A 42 -3.98 8.35 -25.46
N TYR A 43 -3.73 7.10 -25.04
CA TYR A 43 -3.70 5.92 -25.92
C TYR A 43 -5.07 5.23 -26.04
N GLY A 44 -6.01 5.57 -25.18
CA GLY A 44 -7.35 5.01 -25.13
C GLY A 44 -7.87 4.95 -23.70
N PHE A 45 -9.18 4.98 -23.57
CA PHE A 45 -9.87 4.85 -22.29
C PHE A 45 -10.20 3.38 -22.08
N GLU A 46 -9.21 2.61 -21.54
CA GLU A 46 -9.26 1.16 -21.47
C GLU A 46 -8.62 0.65 -20.14
N LEU A 47 -8.94 -0.59 -19.79
CA LEU A 47 -8.31 -1.29 -18.68
C LEU A 47 -6.84 -1.64 -19.03
N MET A 48 -5.93 -1.47 -18.05
CA MET A 48 -4.48 -1.42 -18.33
C MET A 48 -3.82 -2.78 -18.55
N GLU A 49 -4.12 -3.77 -17.76
CA GLU A 49 -3.45 -5.08 -17.75
C GLU A 49 -4.47 -6.22 -17.85
N PHE A 50 -4.11 -7.41 -17.40
CA PHE A 50 -4.96 -8.59 -17.42
C PHE A 50 -5.95 -8.62 -16.26
N ASP A 51 -5.47 -8.51 -15.01
CA ASP A 51 -6.29 -8.61 -13.80
C ASP A 51 -7.47 -7.62 -13.75
N PRO A 52 -7.36 -6.38 -14.25
CA PRO A 52 -8.48 -5.44 -14.27
C PRO A 52 -9.74 -5.96 -14.96
N PHE A 53 -9.59 -6.78 -16.00
CA PHE A 53 -10.74 -7.35 -16.72
C PHE A 53 -11.52 -8.35 -15.86
N PHE A 54 -10.84 -9.20 -15.10
CA PHE A 54 -11.51 -10.06 -14.12
C PHE A 54 -12.14 -9.24 -13.00
N ASN A 55 -11.43 -8.24 -12.46
CA ASN A 55 -11.96 -7.39 -11.40
C ASN A 55 -13.21 -6.61 -11.86
N PHE A 56 -13.25 -6.21 -13.14
CA PHE A 56 -14.43 -5.61 -13.75
C PHE A 56 -15.60 -6.61 -13.76
N ARG A 57 -15.43 -7.82 -14.31
CA ARG A 57 -16.46 -8.87 -14.32
C ARG A 57 -16.98 -9.18 -12.91
N ALA A 58 -16.07 -9.29 -11.94
CA ALA A 58 -16.45 -9.56 -10.57
C ALA A 58 -17.24 -8.42 -9.93
N THR A 59 -16.95 -7.17 -10.30
CA THR A 59 -17.69 -5.99 -9.88
C THR A 59 -19.06 -5.94 -10.58
N GLU A 60 -19.10 -6.21 -11.87
CA GLU A 60 -20.31 -6.31 -12.69
C GLU A 60 -21.27 -7.36 -12.13
N TYR A 61 -20.76 -8.54 -11.76
CA TYR A 61 -21.55 -9.59 -11.14
C TYR A 61 -22.24 -9.13 -9.84
N ILE A 62 -21.56 -8.34 -9.00
CA ILE A 62 -22.17 -7.75 -7.79
C ILE A 62 -23.29 -6.77 -8.16
N VAL A 63 -23.05 -5.91 -9.15
CA VAL A 63 -24.01 -4.87 -9.57
C VAL A 63 -25.26 -5.50 -10.16
N GLU A 64 -25.13 -6.59 -10.92
CA GLU A 64 -26.25 -7.27 -11.59
C GLU A 64 -27.00 -8.25 -10.70
N ASN A 65 -26.30 -9.03 -9.87
CA ASN A 65 -26.87 -10.14 -9.12
C ASN A 65 -26.94 -9.88 -7.61
N GLY A 66 -26.26 -8.86 -7.13
CA GLY A 66 -26.21 -8.51 -5.72
C GLY A 66 -25.10 -9.24 -4.94
N LEU A 67 -24.90 -8.76 -3.71
CA LEU A 67 -23.78 -9.19 -2.88
C LEU A 67 -23.94 -10.64 -2.37
N SER A 68 -25.16 -11.11 -2.13
CA SER A 68 -25.41 -12.49 -1.65
C SER A 68 -24.95 -13.51 -2.68
N GLU A 69 -25.38 -13.33 -3.93
CA GLU A 69 -25.04 -14.22 -5.04
C GLU A 69 -23.53 -14.21 -5.33
N TYR A 70 -22.87 -13.06 -5.15
CA TYR A 70 -21.42 -12.96 -5.34
C TYR A 70 -20.63 -13.89 -4.40
N PHE A 71 -21.06 -14.09 -3.16
CA PHE A 71 -20.37 -14.98 -2.24
C PHE A 71 -20.57 -16.46 -2.57
N GLU A 72 -21.59 -16.79 -3.31
CA GLU A 72 -21.88 -18.14 -3.78
C GLU A 72 -21.37 -18.38 -5.22
N TRP A 73 -20.87 -17.35 -5.88
CA TRP A 73 -20.49 -17.41 -7.28
C TRP A 73 -19.28 -18.31 -7.55
N ASN A 74 -19.52 -19.33 -8.38
CA ASN A 74 -18.48 -20.11 -9.02
C ASN A 74 -18.40 -19.68 -10.49
N ASP A 75 -17.32 -19.01 -10.90
CA ASP A 75 -17.12 -18.52 -12.27
C ASP A 75 -16.78 -19.69 -13.20
N ASP A 76 -17.74 -20.13 -13.98
CA ASP A 76 -17.65 -21.26 -14.92
C ASP A 76 -16.86 -20.93 -16.20
N LYS A 77 -16.63 -19.65 -16.49
CA LYS A 77 -15.75 -19.21 -17.58
C LYS A 77 -14.26 -19.37 -17.26
N SER A 78 -13.93 -19.58 -16.00
CA SER A 78 -12.58 -19.70 -15.48
C SER A 78 -12.27 -21.17 -15.15
N TRP A 79 -11.08 -21.68 -15.52
CA TRP A 79 -10.57 -22.99 -15.10
C TRP A 79 -11.51 -24.19 -15.42
N TYR A 80 -11.96 -24.28 -16.64
CA TYR A 80 -12.78 -25.42 -17.10
C TYR A 80 -12.11 -26.78 -16.76
N PRO A 81 -12.86 -27.83 -16.31
CA PRO A 81 -14.32 -27.87 -16.17
C PRO A 81 -14.82 -27.48 -14.76
N HIS A 82 -13.96 -27.13 -13.83
CA HIS A 82 -14.32 -26.99 -12.42
C HIS A 82 -14.82 -25.60 -12.05
N GLY A 83 -14.48 -24.59 -12.82
CA GLY A 83 -14.74 -23.20 -12.49
C GLY A 83 -13.85 -22.68 -11.37
N ARG A 84 -14.13 -21.45 -10.92
CA ARG A 84 -13.41 -20.76 -9.87
C ARG A 84 -14.37 -20.22 -8.83
N ASN A 85 -14.24 -20.65 -7.57
CA ASN A 85 -14.91 -19.97 -6.47
C ASN A 85 -14.29 -18.58 -6.27
N VAL A 86 -15.06 -17.52 -6.55
CA VAL A 86 -14.55 -16.16 -6.63
C VAL A 86 -14.26 -15.57 -5.25
N SER A 87 -15.15 -15.76 -4.28
CA SER A 87 -15.01 -15.17 -2.95
C SER A 87 -13.76 -15.66 -2.20
N SER A 88 -13.41 -16.95 -2.34
CA SER A 88 -12.25 -17.56 -1.69
C SER A 88 -10.92 -17.29 -2.41
N ASN A 89 -10.95 -16.99 -3.72
CA ASN A 89 -9.76 -16.84 -4.55
C ASN A 89 -9.52 -15.42 -5.07
N SER A 90 -10.29 -14.40 -4.60
CA SER A 90 -10.18 -13.03 -5.10
C SER A 90 -10.01 -11.98 -4.00
N GLN A 91 -9.82 -10.73 -4.42
CA GLN A 91 -9.75 -9.54 -3.57
C GLN A 91 -11.15 -8.96 -3.35
N VAL A 92 -11.95 -9.62 -2.54
CA VAL A 92 -13.39 -9.36 -2.32
C VAL A 92 -13.71 -7.87 -2.07
N MET A 93 -12.91 -7.21 -1.23
CA MET A 93 -13.17 -5.81 -0.88
C MET A 93 -12.92 -4.83 -2.03
N LEU A 94 -12.12 -5.18 -3.04
CA LEU A 94 -11.99 -4.37 -4.25
C LEU A 94 -13.33 -4.34 -5.00
N HIS A 95 -13.90 -5.51 -5.27
CA HIS A 95 -15.13 -5.65 -6.03
C HIS A 95 -16.32 -5.01 -5.29
N ILE A 96 -16.46 -5.29 -3.98
CA ILE A 96 -17.53 -4.72 -3.14
C ILE A 96 -17.42 -3.19 -3.07
N THR A 97 -16.20 -2.67 -2.83
CA THR A 97 -16.02 -1.21 -2.72
C THR A 97 -16.31 -0.51 -4.05
N ALA A 98 -15.87 -1.10 -5.16
CA ALA A 98 -16.12 -0.55 -6.48
C ALA A 98 -17.61 -0.58 -6.83
N ALA A 99 -18.31 -1.70 -6.59
CA ALA A 99 -19.76 -1.84 -6.83
C ALA A 99 -20.57 -0.82 -6.02
N ILE A 100 -20.35 -0.73 -4.70
CA ILE A 100 -21.03 0.25 -3.84
C ILE A 100 -20.70 1.69 -4.28
N SER A 101 -19.44 1.95 -4.65
CA SER A 101 -19.05 3.28 -5.12
C SER A 101 -19.73 3.63 -6.44
N TYR A 102 -19.89 2.66 -7.34
CA TYR A 102 -20.62 2.84 -8.59
C TYR A 102 -22.10 3.15 -8.37
N GLU A 103 -22.77 2.41 -7.50
CA GLU A 103 -24.18 2.67 -7.16
C GLU A 103 -24.40 4.07 -6.59
N ILE A 104 -23.43 4.59 -5.82
CA ILE A 104 -23.56 5.93 -5.19
C ILE A 104 -23.14 7.05 -6.13
N PHE A 105 -22.07 6.88 -6.90
CA PHE A 105 -21.39 7.94 -7.65
C PHE A 105 -21.35 7.73 -9.16
N GLY A 106 -21.72 6.56 -9.67
CA GLY A 106 -21.65 6.21 -11.09
C GLY A 106 -22.55 7.07 -11.99
N GLY A 107 -23.72 7.47 -11.47
CA GLY A 107 -24.66 8.31 -12.22
C GLY A 107 -25.09 7.65 -13.54
N ASN A 108 -24.82 8.31 -14.67
CA ASN A 108 -25.14 7.82 -16.02
C ASN A 108 -23.93 7.19 -16.73
N SER A 109 -22.78 7.05 -16.06
CA SER A 109 -21.60 6.40 -16.67
C SER A 109 -21.79 4.89 -16.75
N SER A 110 -21.14 4.27 -17.74
CA SER A 110 -21.04 2.80 -17.74
C SER A 110 -20.22 2.32 -16.56
N LEU A 111 -20.50 1.10 -16.07
CA LEU A 111 -19.67 0.49 -15.03
C LEU A 111 -18.22 0.34 -15.51
N TYR A 112 -18.04 0.02 -16.79
CA TYR A 112 -16.73 -0.11 -17.41
C TYR A 112 -15.91 1.18 -17.28
N ASP A 113 -16.45 2.31 -17.72
CA ASP A 113 -15.78 3.63 -17.61
C ASP A 113 -15.51 4.02 -16.16
N PHE A 114 -16.44 3.69 -15.26
CA PHE A 114 -16.27 3.92 -13.83
C PHE A 114 -15.07 3.15 -13.27
N THR A 115 -14.93 1.86 -13.63
CA THR A 115 -13.81 1.03 -13.17
C THR A 115 -12.46 1.47 -13.73
N ILE A 116 -12.44 2.04 -14.94
CA ILE A 116 -11.23 2.66 -15.51
C ILE A 116 -10.77 3.86 -14.67
N LEU A 117 -11.69 4.72 -14.22
CA LEU A 117 -11.38 5.91 -13.42
C LEU A 117 -11.08 5.60 -11.95
N PHE A 118 -11.66 4.54 -11.40
CA PHE A 118 -11.64 4.20 -9.99
C PHE A 118 -10.23 4.20 -9.36
N PRO A 119 -9.21 3.51 -9.93
CA PRO A 119 -7.87 3.47 -9.35
C PRO A 119 -7.20 4.84 -9.29
N ALA A 120 -7.37 5.68 -10.30
CA ALA A 120 -6.81 7.03 -10.34
C ALA A 120 -7.43 7.94 -9.27
N VAL A 121 -8.73 7.83 -9.04
CA VAL A 121 -9.45 8.57 -7.99
C VAL A 121 -9.01 8.09 -6.60
N ILE A 122 -9.01 6.79 -6.32
CA ILE A 122 -8.60 6.21 -5.03
C ILE A 122 -7.12 6.52 -4.73
N GLY A 123 -6.24 6.34 -5.73
CA GLY A 123 -4.82 6.68 -5.60
C GLY A 123 -4.61 8.15 -5.29
N SER A 124 -5.42 9.05 -5.86
CA SER A 124 -5.36 10.49 -5.60
C SER A 124 -5.93 10.86 -4.22
N LEU A 125 -6.99 10.21 -3.77
CA LEU A 125 -7.52 10.38 -2.40
C LEU A 125 -6.51 9.91 -1.33
N THR A 126 -5.65 8.96 -1.65
CA THR A 126 -4.61 8.47 -0.74
C THR A 126 -3.63 9.56 -0.33
N VAL A 127 -3.47 10.63 -1.14
CA VAL A 127 -2.71 11.84 -0.78
C VAL A 127 -3.22 12.50 0.51
N ILE A 128 -4.54 12.50 0.72
CA ILE A 128 -5.17 13.06 1.93
C ILE A 128 -4.92 12.12 3.13
N VAL A 129 -4.92 10.82 2.89
CA VAL A 129 -4.66 9.82 3.94
C VAL A 129 -3.21 9.90 4.42
N ILE A 130 -2.24 9.98 3.51
CA ILE A 130 -0.82 10.10 3.89
C ILE A 130 -0.55 11.44 4.59
N PHE A 131 -1.21 12.54 4.18
CA PHE A 131 -1.19 13.79 4.93
C PHE A 131 -1.63 13.58 6.37
N ALA A 132 -2.78 12.94 6.58
CA ALA A 132 -3.34 12.71 7.90
C ALA A 132 -2.42 11.83 8.76
N LEU A 133 -1.89 10.74 8.21
CA LEU A 133 -0.95 9.84 8.86
C LEU A 133 0.33 10.57 9.29
N VAL A 134 1.00 11.26 8.37
CA VAL A 134 2.28 11.92 8.67
C VAL A 134 2.08 13.15 9.55
N ARG A 135 0.91 13.80 9.49
CA ARG A 135 0.52 14.84 10.45
C ARG A 135 0.46 14.30 11.87
N VAL A 136 0.01 13.08 12.08
CA VAL A 136 0.03 12.42 13.41
C VAL A 136 1.47 12.19 13.88
N LEU A 137 2.37 11.82 12.98
CA LEU A 137 3.78 11.55 13.29
C LEU A 137 4.60 12.83 13.53
N GLY A 138 4.56 13.78 12.58
CA GLY A 138 5.48 14.92 12.49
C GLY A 138 4.84 16.33 12.54
N GLY A 139 3.49 16.39 12.58
CA GLY A 139 2.73 17.65 12.54
C GLY A 139 2.38 18.09 11.12
N THR A 140 1.62 19.20 11.02
CA THR A 140 0.97 19.60 9.76
C THR A 140 1.96 19.88 8.63
N THR A 141 3.10 20.52 8.91
CA THR A 141 4.13 20.77 7.89
C THR A 141 4.68 19.46 7.32
N ALA A 142 4.92 18.46 8.18
CA ALA A 142 5.35 17.14 7.72
C ALA A 142 4.26 16.46 6.88
N GLY A 143 3.00 16.55 7.30
CA GLY A 143 1.87 16.03 6.51
C GLY A 143 1.78 16.64 5.11
N ILE A 144 1.91 17.97 4.98
CA ILE A 144 1.89 18.66 3.68
C ILE A 144 3.04 18.20 2.80
N ILE A 145 4.27 18.17 3.34
CA ILE A 145 5.44 17.70 2.58
C ILE A 145 5.23 16.25 2.14
N ALA A 146 4.71 15.38 3.03
CA ALA A 146 4.42 13.99 2.69
C ALA A 146 3.38 13.87 1.56
N SER A 147 2.32 14.67 1.59
CA SER A 147 1.29 14.64 0.53
C SER A 147 1.84 15.05 -0.83
N LEU A 148 2.71 16.07 -0.87
CA LEU A 148 3.34 16.53 -2.10
C LEU A 148 4.36 15.51 -2.64
N LEU A 149 5.20 14.93 -1.77
CA LEU A 149 6.15 13.88 -2.17
C LEU A 149 5.44 12.62 -2.65
N PHE A 150 4.38 12.21 -1.96
CA PHE A 150 3.59 11.04 -2.33
C PHE A 150 2.86 11.24 -3.68
N ALA A 151 2.40 12.46 -3.95
CA ALA A 151 1.71 12.80 -5.19
C ALA A 151 2.55 12.55 -6.46
N VAL A 152 3.87 12.50 -6.30
CA VAL A 152 4.83 12.33 -7.39
C VAL A 152 5.76 11.12 -7.18
N ALA A 153 5.44 10.25 -6.21
CA ALA A 153 6.23 9.05 -5.93
C ALA A 153 5.97 7.97 -6.98
N LEU A 154 6.95 7.72 -7.84
CA LEU A 154 6.82 6.89 -9.02
C LEU A 154 6.28 5.48 -8.77
N PRO A 155 6.80 4.65 -7.83
CA PRO A 155 6.28 3.31 -7.60
C PRO A 155 4.80 3.29 -7.16
N VAL A 156 4.32 4.37 -6.54
CA VAL A 156 2.92 4.52 -6.15
C VAL A 156 2.05 4.99 -7.32
N LEU A 157 2.60 5.82 -8.21
CA LEU A 157 1.90 6.34 -9.39
C LEU A 157 1.62 5.22 -10.40
N ILE A 158 2.62 4.41 -10.72
CA ILE A 158 2.50 3.29 -11.68
C ILE A 158 1.36 2.36 -11.26
N ARG A 159 1.28 2.02 -9.97
CA ARG A 159 0.25 1.11 -9.43
C ARG A 159 -1.03 1.82 -9.02
N GLY A 160 -1.60 2.55 -9.91
CA GLY A 160 -2.86 3.27 -9.68
C GLY A 160 -3.12 4.33 -10.74
N SER A 161 -2.53 4.16 -11.94
CA SER A 161 -2.90 4.93 -13.13
C SER A 161 -4.34 4.63 -13.56
N ILE A 162 -4.87 5.44 -14.44
CA ILE A 162 -6.17 5.20 -15.07
C ILE A 162 -6.17 3.80 -15.71
N GLY A 163 -7.24 3.06 -15.56
CA GLY A 163 -7.35 1.68 -16.06
C GLY A 163 -6.65 0.61 -15.19
N TRP A 164 -5.81 0.98 -14.22
CA TRP A 164 -5.17 0.05 -13.29
C TRP A 164 -6.15 -0.45 -12.21
N PHE A 165 -7.24 -1.07 -12.63
CA PHE A 165 -8.29 -1.56 -11.72
C PHE A 165 -7.85 -2.85 -11.01
N LYS A 166 -6.77 -2.72 -10.21
CA LYS A 166 -6.16 -3.79 -9.39
C LYS A 166 -6.26 -3.45 -7.90
N SER A 167 -5.80 -4.38 -7.11
CA SER A 167 -5.95 -4.35 -5.64
C SER A 167 -5.06 -3.31 -4.92
N GLU A 168 -3.93 -2.90 -5.53
CA GLU A 168 -2.93 -2.05 -4.89
C GLU A 168 -3.45 -0.66 -4.48
N PRO A 169 -4.14 0.12 -5.35
CA PRO A 169 -4.59 1.46 -4.98
C PRO A 169 -5.53 1.47 -3.77
N LEU A 170 -6.52 0.57 -3.77
CA LEU A 170 -7.49 0.47 -2.69
C LEU A 170 -6.88 -0.12 -1.43
N GLY A 171 -6.03 -1.14 -1.58
CA GLY A 171 -5.31 -1.73 -0.47
C GLY A 171 -4.42 -0.70 0.25
N LEU A 172 -3.67 0.12 -0.49
CA LEU A 172 -2.89 1.22 0.08
C LEU A 172 -3.76 2.25 0.79
N PHE A 173 -4.88 2.65 0.19
CA PHE A 173 -5.81 3.59 0.80
C PHE A 173 -6.29 3.10 2.16
N TYR A 174 -6.82 1.87 2.23
CA TYR A 174 -7.30 1.29 3.49
C TYR A 174 -6.17 1.00 4.48
N GLY A 175 -5.03 0.49 4.02
CA GLY A 175 -3.88 0.21 4.87
C GLY A 175 -3.35 1.47 5.58
N LEU A 176 -3.11 2.54 4.84
CA LEU A 176 -2.65 3.82 5.38
C LEU A 176 -3.72 4.49 6.25
N LEU A 177 -5.01 4.39 5.88
CA LEU A 177 -6.12 4.93 6.68
C LEU A 177 -6.27 4.17 8.01
N GLY A 178 -6.16 2.84 7.99
CA GLY A 178 -6.17 2.01 9.19
C GLY A 178 -5.02 2.36 10.14
N LEU A 179 -3.80 2.52 9.62
CA LEU A 179 -2.65 3.01 10.39
C LEU A 179 -2.88 4.41 10.98
N TYR A 180 -3.40 5.34 10.17
CA TYR A 180 -3.73 6.68 10.65
C TYR A 180 -4.70 6.64 11.83
N LEU A 181 -5.79 5.87 11.71
CA LEU A 181 -6.79 5.74 12.75
C LEU A 181 -6.20 5.12 14.03
N PHE A 182 -5.43 4.05 13.90
CA PHE A 182 -4.71 3.43 15.02
C PHE A 182 -3.79 4.42 15.74
N LEU A 183 -2.85 5.06 15.02
CA LEU A 183 -1.90 6.00 15.60
C LEU A 183 -2.60 7.26 16.17
N SER A 184 -3.62 7.75 15.49
CA SER A 184 -4.45 8.85 15.98
C SER A 184 -5.22 8.43 17.25
N GLY A 185 -5.73 7.20 17.31
CA GLY A 185 -6.41 6.62 18.46
C GLY A 185 -5.54 6.60 19.70
N ILE A 186 -4.31 6.05 19.59
CA ILE A 186 -3.37 6.00 20.73
C ILE A 186 -2.84 7.38 21.16
N ARG A 187 -3.06 8.45 20.38
CA ARG A 187 -2.75 9.84 20.77
C ARG A 187 -3.92 10.58 21.39
N THR A 188 -5.13 10.12 21.17
CA THR A 188 -6.35 10.78 21.64
C THR A 188 -6.45 10.64 23.18
N LYS A 189 -6.87 11.71 23.86
CA LYS A 189 -7.05 11.71 25.32
C LYS A 189 -8.47 11.29 25.72
N ASP A 190 -9.46 11.64 24.92
CA ASP A 190 -10.85 11.27 25.16
C ASP A 190 -11.06 9.79 24.87
N LYS A 191 -11.64 9.07 25.85
CA LYS A 191 -11.83 7.62 25.80
C LYS A 191 -12.79 7.19 24.68
N LYS A 192 -13.88 7.94 24.44
CA LYS A 192 -14.88 7.61 23.41
C LYS A 192 -14.26 7.72 22.02
N PHE A 193 -13.59 8.83 21.73
CA PHE A 193 -12.89 9.02 20.45
C PHE A 193 -11.70 8.08 20.29
N THR A 194 -11.03 7.68 21.37
CA THR A 194 -9.99 6.64 21.32
C THR A 194 -10.56 5.30 20.88
N ILE A 195 -11.64 4.84 21.52
CA ILE A 195 -12.30 3.58 21.17
C ILE A 195 -12.77 3.62 19.72
N LEU A 196 -13.48 4.68 19.31
CA LEU A 196 -13.96 4.84 17.95
C LEU A 196 -12.82 4.69 16.92
N LYS A 197 -11.72 5.42 17.12
CA LYS A 197 -10.58 5.38 16.20
C LYS A 197 -9.86 4.04 16.17
N ILE A 198 -9.70 3.39 17.31
CA ILE A 198 -9.03 2.09 17.41
C ILE A 198 -9.88 1.00 16.75
N VAL A 199 -11.18 0.97 17.02
CA VAL A 199 -12.10 0.01 16.43
C VAL A 199 -12.19 0.23 14.90
N SER A 200 -12.45 1.47 14.47
CA SER A 200 -12.47 1.80 13.04
C SER A 200 -11.12 1.51 12.37
N GLY A 201 -10.01 1.76 13.06
CA GLY A 201 -8.67 1.46 12.55
C GLY A 201 -8.45 -0.02 12.31
N GLY A 202 -8.92 -0.89 13.22
CA GLY A 202 -8.87 -2.34 13.07
C GLY A 202 -9.73 -2.83 11.90
N ILE A 203 -10.98 -2.35 11.79
CA ILE A 203 -11.90 -2.70 10.70
C ILE A 203 -11.37 -2.23 9.34
N ILE A 204 -10.92 -0.98 9.23
CA ILE A 204 -10.40 -0.43 7.96
C ILE A 204 -9.12 -1.14 7.53
N LEU A 205 -8.24 -1.51 8.47
CA LEU A 205 -7.05 -2.29 8.14
C LEU A 205 -7.41 -3.69 7.66
N SER A 206 -8.49 -4.31 8.20
CA SER A 206 -8.99 -5.60 7.71
C SER A 206 -9.56 -5.49 6.30
N PHE A 207 -10.24 -4.39 5.95
CA PHE A 207 -10.66 -4.12 4.57
C PHE A 207 -9.46 -4.02 3.64
N GLY A 208 -8.37 -3.39 4.10
CA GLY A 208 -7.10 -3.41 3.39
C GLY A 208 -6.60 -4.82 3.12
N MET A 209 -6.62 -5.71 4.11
CA MET A 209 -6.21 -7.11 3.96
C MET A 209 -7.09 -7.87 2.97
N ALA A 210 -8.41 -7.67 2.99
CA ALA A 210 -9.35 -8.28 2.06
C ALA A 210 -9.32 -7.65 0.66
N SER A 211 -8.72 -6.44 0.52
CA SER A 211 -8.47 -5.79 -0.78
C SER A 211 -7.18 -6.26 -1.42
N TRP A 212 -6.12 -6.45 -0.64
CA TRP A 212 -4.78 -6.71 -1.15
C TRP A 212 -3.87 -7.41 -0.14
N GLY A 213 -3.34 -8.57 -0.50
CA GLY A 213 -2.43 -9.33 0.35
C GLY A 213 -1.16 -8.57 0.75
N GLY A 214 -0.70 -7.61 -0.06
CA GLY A 214 0.43 -6.74 0.25
C GLY A 214 0.23 -5.88 1.51
N ASN A 215 -1.00 -5.70 1.99
CA ASN A 215 -1.29 -5.02 3.26
C ASN A 215 -0.70 -5.72 4.49
N GLN A 216 -0.24 -6.97 4.37
CA GLN A 216 0.59 -7.61 5.42
C GLN A 216 1.82 -6.77 5.77
N PHE A 217 2.35 -6.00 4.82
CA PHE A 217 3.42 -5.05 5.10
C PHE A 217 3.11 -4.13 6.29
N PHE A 218 1.89 -3.61 6.40
CA PHE A 218 1.52 -2.69 7.49
C PHE A 218 1.41 -3.36 8.84
N ILE A 219 1.22 -4.68 8.88
CA ILE A 219 1.16 -5.46 10.12
C ILE A 219 2.53 -5.54 10.81
N LEU A 220 3.60 -5.73 10.04
CA LEU A 220 4.96 -5.82 10.56
C LEU A 220 5.38 -4.57 11.38
N PRO A 221 5.31 -3.33 10.85
CA PRO A 221 5.63 -2.13 11.64
C PRO A 221 4.74 -1.97 12.89
N VAL A 222 3.46 -2.35 12.82
CA VAL A 222 2.56 -2.29 13.98
C VAL A 222 3.01 -3.28 15.06
N GLY A 223 3.33 -4.52 14.70
CA GLY A 223 3.83 -5.52 15.63
C GLY A 223 5.14 -5.09 16.30
N LEU A 224 6.11 -4.64 15.51
CA LEU A 224 7.39 -4.11 16.03
C LEU A 224 7.18 -2.88 16.93
N PHE A 225 6.22 -2.05 16.60
CA PHE A 225 5.86 -0.88 17.42
C PHE A 225 5.27 -1.29 18.76
N ILE A 226 4.39 -2.29 18.80
CA ILE A 226 3.81 -2.83 20.02
C ILE A 226 4.91 -3.38 20.96
N LEU A 227 5.95 -4.04 20.43
CA LEU A 227 7.10 -4.51 21.21
C LEU A 227 7.83 -3.36 21.94
N VAL A 228 7.94 -2.20 21.30
CA VAL A 228 8.70 -1.07 21.84
C VAL A 228 7.86 -0.15 22.72
N LEU A 229 6.52 -0.13 22.55
CA LEU A 229 5.61 0.77 23.27
C LEU A 229 5.77 0.77 24.79
N PRO A 230 5.85 -0.38 25.51
CA PRO A 230 5.97 -0.39 26.97
C PRO A 230 7.29 0.19 27.48
N LEU A 231 8.30 0.33 26.62
CA LEU A 231 9.58 0.94 26.95
C LEU A 231 9.62 2.45 26.71
N VAL A 232 8.74 2.95 25.85
CA VAL A 232 8.72 4.36 25.41
C VAL A 232 7.60 5.16 26.10
N ARG A 233 6.49 4.50 26.42
CA ARG A 233 5.32 5.09 27.07
C ARG A 233 5.20 4.63 28.51
N LYS A 234 4.72 5.56 29.37
CA LYS A 234 4.52 5.29 30.81
C LYS A 234 3.07 5.00 31.17
N ASP A 235 2.11 5.24 30.27
CA ASP A 235 0.68 5.05 30.49
C ASP A 235 0.25 3.59 30.23
N HIS A 236 0.87 2.66 30.97
CA HIS A 236 0.73 1.22 30.79
C HIS A 236 -0.74 0.75 30.90
N LYS A 237 -1.56 1.38 31.77
CA LYS A 237 -2.99 1.05 31.86
C LYS A 237 -3.73 1.33 30.54
N PHE A 238 -3.37 2.41 29.85
CA PHE A 238 -3.94 2.75 28.55
C PHE A 238 -3.53 1.73 27.49
N LEU A 239 -2.25 1.38 27.42
CA LEU A 239 -1.74 0.40 26.48
C LEU A 239 -2.36 -0.98 26.67
N ALA A 240 -2.55 -1.40 27.92
CA ALA A 240 -3.08 -2.72 28.28
C ALA A 240 -4.51 -2.98 27.80
N TRP A 241 -5.32 -1.96 27.52
CA TRP A 241 -6.65 -2.17 26.94
C TRP A 241 -6.73 -1.76 25.46
N SER A 242 -6.01 -0.71 25.07
CA SER A 242 -6.14 -0.14 23.73
C SER A 242 -5.48 -0.98 22.64
N ILE A 243 -4.33 -1.59 22.93
CA ILE A 243 -3.62 -2.43 21.98
C ILE A 243 -4.35 -3.77 21.73
N PRO A 244 -4.74 -4.54 22.78
CA PRO A 244 -5.52 -5.75 22.56
C PRO A 244 -6.83 -5.51 21.84
N LEU A 245 -7.53 -4.39 22.14
CA LEU A 245 -8.76 -4.02 21.45
C LEU A 245 -8.52 -3.88 19.93
N PHE A 246 -7.46 -3.14 19.53
CA PHE A 246 -7.11 -3.00 18.11
C PHE A 246 -6.81 -4.35 17.47
N VAL A 247 -5.95 -5.16 18.10
CA VAL A 247 -5.52 -6.46 17.57
C VAL A 247 -6.70 -7.42 17.43
N THR A 248 -7.55 -7.50 18.46
CA THR A 248 -8.75 -8.37 18.44
C THR A 248 -9.71 -7.95 17.32
N ILE A 249 -10.05 -6.65 17.23
CA ILE A 249 -10.96 -6.16 16.17
C ILE A 249 -10.36 -6.42 14.78
N PHE A 250 -9.09 -6.15 14.57
CA PHE A 250 -8.43 -6.41 13.29
C PHE A 250 -8.48 -7.89 12.92
N LEU A 251 -8.09 -8.79 13.83
CA LEU A 251 -8.04 -10.23 13.55
C LEU A 251 -9.45 -10.81 13.33
N LEU A 252 -10.43 -10.45 14.17
CA LEU A 252 -11.80 -10.95 14.01
C LEU A 252 -12.44 -10.42 12.71
N SER A 253 -12.27 -9.13 12.40
CA SER A 253 -12.77 -8.55 11.15
C SER A 253 -12.09 -9.15 9.91
N SER A 254 -10.79 -9.46 9.98
CA SER A 254 -10.08 -10.10 8.87
C SER A 254 -10.49 -11.56 8.70
N ALA A 255 -10.74 -12.27 9.79
CA ALA A 255 -11.17 -13.66 9.78
C ALA A 255 -12.60 -13.85 9.28
N SER A 256 -13.43 -12.79 9.26
CA SER A 256 -14.81 -12.85 8.75
C SER A 256 -14.90 -12.85 7.22
N PHE A 257 -13.83 -12.50 6.51
CA PHE A 257 -13.74 -12.65 5.06
C PHE A 257 -13.27 -14.07 4.72
N GLU A 258 -13.68 -14.62 3.59
CA GLU A 258 -13.14 -15.91 3.13
C GLU A 258 -11.64 -15.82 2.82
N ARG A 259 -11.21 -14.69 2.28
CA ARG A 259 -9.80 -14.35 2.10
C ARG A 259 -9.50 -13.00 2.74
N PRO A 260 -8.63 -12.92 3.77
CA PRO A 260 -7.62 -13.90 4.22
C PRO A 260 -8.14 -15.10 5.06
N GLY A 261 -9.36 -15.10 5.53
CA GLY A 261 -9.97 -16.19 6.27
C GLY A 261 -9.50 -16.35 7.73
N PRO A 262 -10.10 -17.31 8.48
CA PRO A 262 -9.76 -17.53 9.89
C PRO A 262 -8.28 -17.91 10.12
N GLN A 263 -7.62 -18.46 9.13
CA GLN A 263 -6.19 -18.80 9.18
C GLN A 263 -5.27 -17.60 9.40
N ILE A 264 -5.74 -16.38 9.15
CA ILE A 264 -4.95 -15.16 9.45
C ILE A 264 -4.56 -15.08 10.93
N ILE A 265 -5.36 -15.65 11.84
CA ILE A 265 -5.12 -15.62 13.29
C ILE A 265 -3.84 -16.40 13.64
N PHE A 266 -3.63 -17.55 13.01
CA PHE A 266 -2.50 -18.45 13.25
C PHE A 266 -1.35 -18.27 12.24
N GLY A 267 -1.59 -17.53 11.16
CA GLY A 267 -0.59 -17.18 10.15
C GLY A 267 0.36 -16.07 10.61
N LEU A 268 1.25 -15.66 9.69
CA LEU A 268 2.28 -14.62 9.96
C LEU A 268 1.70 -13.33 10.53
N SER A 269 0.59 -12.84 10.01
CA SER A 269 -0.06 -11.61 10.47
C SER A 269 -0.56 -11.71 11.90
N GLY A 270 -1.20 -12.82 12.26
CA GLY A 270 -1.66 -13.07 13.62
C GLY A 270 -0.51 -13.18 14.62
N ILE A 271 0.51 -13.97 14.29
CA ILE A 271 1.71 -14.13 15.11
C ILE A 271 2.40 -12.75 15.29
N ALA A 272 2.54 -11.97 14.21
CA ALA A 272 3.17 -10.64 14.25
C ALA A 272 2.43 -9.63 15.15
N LEU A 273 1.18 -9.86 15.50
CA LEU A 273 0.40 -8.99 16.41
C LEU A 273 0.18 -9.62 17.78
N LEU A 274 -0.16 -10.91 17.86
CA LEU A 274 -0.46 -11.60 19.12
C LEU A 274 0.78 -11.73 19.99
N VAL A 275 1.92 -12.14 19.45
CA VAL A 275 3.17 -12.29 20.21
C VAL A 275 3.61 -10.94 20.80
N PRO A 276 3.67 -9.81 20.05
CA PRO A 276 3.93 -8.50 20.65
C PRO A 276 2.90 -8.05 21.67
N THR A 277 1.63 -8.44 21.52
CA THR A 277 0.59 -8.10 22.48
C THR A 277 0.78 -8.85 23.81
N VAL A 278 1.11 -10.14 23.76
CA VAL A 278 1.48 -10.91 24.95
C VAL A 278 2.74 -10.34 25.60
N PHE A 279 3.77 -10.05 24.79
CA PHE A 279 4.98 -9.39 25.25
C PHE A 279 4.69 -8.07 25.99
N LEU A 280 3.78 -7.24 25.46
CA LEU A 280 3.37 -5.99 26.09
C LEU A 280 2.91 -6.22 27.53
N PHE A 281 2.04 -7.19 27.77
CA PHE A 281 1.54 -7.50 29.10
C PHE A 281 2.65 -8.00 30.04
N VAL A 282 3.46 -8.94 29.58
CA VAL A 282 4.58 -9.48 30.36
C VAL A 282 5.60 -8.38 30.69
N ASN A 283 5.93 -7.54 29.71
CA ASN A 283 6.86 -6.43 29.91
C ASN A 283 6.33 -5.40 30.93
N ILE A 284 5.04 -5.03 30.85
CA ILE A 284 4.38 -4.17 31.83
C ILE A 284 4.44 -4.80 33.23
N PHE A 285 4.20 -6.11 33.34
CA PHE A 285 4.28 -6.83 34.60
C PHE A 285 5.72 -6.82 35.16
N ILE A 286 6.73 -7.12 34.36
CA ILE A 286 8.15 -7.06 34.74
C ILE A 286 8.51 -5.65 35.23
N GLN A 287 8.08 -4.62 34.54
CA GLN A 287 8.34 -3.25 34.95
C GLN A 287 7.64 -2.90 36.27
N LYS A 288 6.44 -3.45 36.54
CA LYS A 288 5.69 -3.22 37.76
C LYS A 288 6.37 -3.84 39.00
N ILE A 289 6.93 -5.05 38.87
CA ILE A 289 7.61 -5.75 39.98
C ILE A 289 9.06 -5.30 40.17
N SER A 290 9.66 -4.66 39.16
CA SER A 290 11.04 -4.19 39.20
C SER A 290 11.19 -2.94 40.10
N LYS A 291 12.35 -2.85 40.79
CA LYS A 291 12.74 -1.61 41.47
C LYS A 291 12.75 -0.44 40.52
N GLU A 292 12.34 0.75 40.96
CA GLU A 292 12.16 1.96 40.10
C GLU A 292 13.38 2.22 39.18
N LYS A 293 14.60 2.12 39.74
CA LYS A 293 15.85 2.33 39.01
C LYS A 293 16.09 1.35 37.85
N ASN A 294 15.51 0.14 37.93
CA ASN A 294 15.76 -0.97 37.00
C ASN A 294 14.59 -1.28 36.05
N LYS A 295 13.45 -0.61 36.17
CA LYS A 295 12.22 -0.89 35.37
C LYS A 295 12.51 -0.96 33.87
N ILE A 296 13.05 0.11 33.31
CA ILE A 296 13.34 0.19 31.86
C ILE A 296 14.45 -0.77 31.47
N LYS A 297 15.48 -0.96 32.34
CA LYS A 297 16.58 -1.89 32.09
C LYS A 297 16.08 -3.33 31.97
N ASN A 298 15.26 -3.78 32.92
CA ASN A 298 14.71 -5.14 32.92
C ASN A 298 13.75 -5.36 31.72
N GLY A 299 12.93 -4.36 31.40
CA GLY A 299 12.08 -4.40 30.21
C GLY A 299 12.87 -4.52 28.89
N LYS A 300 14.01 -3.83 28.78
CA LYS A 300 14.90 -3.95 27.61
C LYS A 300 15.59 -5.31 27.54
N ILE A 301 16.06 -5.85 28.68
CA ILE A 301 16.66 -7.19 28.72
C ILE A 301 15.64 -8.22 28.26
N PHE A 302 14.40 -8.13 28.74
CA PHE A 302 13.34 -9.04 28.32
C PHE A 302 13.03 -8.90 26.81
N LEU A 303 13.03 -7.69 26.24
CA LEU A 303 12.90 -7.50 24.80
C LEU A 303 14.01 -8.21 24.03
N ILE A 304 15.27 -8.06 24.45
CA ILE A 304 16.40 -8.71 23.80
C ILE A 304 16.24 -10.24 23.82
N ILE A 305 15.86 -10.81 24.96
CA ILE A 305 15.61 -12.24 25.10
C ILE A 305 14.53 -12.71 24.13
N VAL A 306 13.39 -12.00 24.07
CA VAL A 306 12.28 -12.37 23.17
C VAL A 306 12.70 -12.27 21.71
N VAL A 307 13.48 -11.24 21.32
CA VAL A 307 14.00 -11.11 19.94
C VAL A 307 14.95 -12.27 19.60
N ILE A 308 15.85 -12.63 20.50
CA ILE A 308 16.78 -13.78 20.27
C ILE A 308 15.99 -15.08 20.12
N ILE A 309 15.02 -15.34 21.01
CA ILE A 309 14.15 -16.52 20.91
C ILE A 309 13.36 -16.50 19.60
N GLY A 310 12.80 -15.34 19.21
CA GLY A 310 12.05 -15.20 17.97
C GLY A 310 12.88 -15.50 16.73
N ILE A 311 14.11 -14.98 16.65
CA ILE A 311 15.06 -15.30 15.56
C ILE A 311 15.37 -16.79 15.55
N PHE A 312 15.66 -17.39 16.70
CA PHE A 312 15.95 -18.82 16.80
C PHE A 312 14.75 -19.67 16.34
N MET A 313 13.54 -19.33 16.76
CA MET A 313 12.32 -20.02 16.32
C MET A 313 12.08 -19.87 14.81
N LEU A 314 12.28 -18.70 14.24
CA LEU A 314 12.16 -18.50 12.79
C LEU A 314 13.15 -19.38 12.01
N LEU A 315 14.38 -19.53 12.50
CA LEU A 315 15.37 -20.40 11.87
C LEU A 315 15.01 -21.90 12.00
N MET A 316 14.47 -22.32 13.16
CA MET A 316 14.09 -23.71 13.39
C MET A 316 12.77 -24.13 12.74
N MET A 317 11.83 -23.20 12.59
CA MET A 317 10.48 -23.46 12.06
C MET A 317 10.33 -23.05 10.58
N SER A 318 11.43 -22.88 9.87
CA SER A 318 11.37 -22.46 8.45
C SER A 318 10.55 -23.41 7.58
N SER A 319 10.60 -24.72 7.81
CA SER A 319 9.79 -25.72 7.11
C SER A 319 8.29 -25.58 7.41
N TYR A 320 7.90 -25.33 8.66
CA TYR A 320 6.49 -25.14 9.02
C TYR A 320 5.90 -23.90 8.33
N PHE A 321 6.64 -22.80 8.29
CA PHE A 321 6.18 -21.59 7.61
C PHE A 321 6.12 -21.76 6.08
N SER A 322 6.97 -22.58 5.48
CA SER A 322 6.93 -22.88 4.05
C SER A 322 5.68 -23.67 3.64
N GLU A 323 5.13 -24.50 4.52
CA GLU A 323 3.91 -25.27 4.25
C GLU A 323 2.63 -24.44 4.44
N THR A 324 2.65 -23.48 5.38
CA THR A 324 1.45 -22.72 5.78
C THR A 324 1.34 -21.33 5.16
N THR A 325 2.41 -20.85 4.55
CA THR A 325 2.50 -19.46 4.04
C THR A 325 3.04 -19.46 2.63
N SER A 326 2.42 -18.65 1.75
CA SER A 326 2.95 -18.45 0.41
C SER A 326 4.42 -18.05 0.43
N PHE A 327 5.24 -18.69 -0.40
CA PHE A 327 6.67 -18.45 -0.54
C PHE A 327 7.02 -16.97 -0.79
N ARG A 328 6.15 -16.23 -1.48
CA ARG A 328 6.28 -14.79 -1.71
C ARG A 328 6.37 -13.97 -0.42
N TYR A 329 5.60 -14.34 0.61
CA TYR A 329 5.64 -13.64 1.91
C TYR A 329 6.88 -14.03 2.72
N LEU A 330 7.35 -15.26 2.59
CA LEU A 330 8.59 -15.70 3.23
C LEU A 330 9.80 -14.99 2.63
N ASN A 331 9.85 -14.80 1.31
CA ASN A 331 10.87 -14.01 0.65
C ASN A 331 10.86 -12.55 1.09
N ALA A 332 9.69 -11.95 1.28
CA ALA A 332 9.59 -10.58 1.79
C ALA A 332 10.14 -10.43 3.22
N ILE A 333 10.06 -11.50 4.04
CA ILE A 333 10.63 -11.53 5.40
C ILE A 333 12.12 -11.84 5.35
N ASN A 334 12.55 -12.74 4.47
CA ASN A 334 13.95 -13.11 4.28
C ASN A 334 14.34 -12.95 2.80
N PRO A 335 14.82 -11.77 2.38
CA PRO A 335 15.20 -11.49 0.99
C PRO A 335 16.36 -12.36 0.46
N LEU A 336 17.03 -13.11 1.34
CA LEU A 336 18.10 -14.06 0.95
C LEU A 336 17.53 -15.40 0.46
N LEU A 337 16.24 -15.67 0.65
CA LEU A 337 15.60 -16.84 0.06
C LEU A 337 15.46 -16.62 -1.45
N THR A 338 15.95 -17.57 -2.22
CA THR A 338 15.70 -17.62 -3.67
C THR A 338 14.36 -18.29 -3.92
N THR A 339 13.60 -17.83 -4.90
CA THR A 339 12.37 -18.51 -5.30
C THR A 339 12.75 -19.82 -6.00
N LEU A 340 12.09 -20.90 -5.61
CA LEU A 340 12.24 -22.21 -6.24
C LEU A 340 11.00 -22.58 -7.06
N ASP A 341 10.01 -21.68 -7.10
CA ASP A 341 8.78 -21.82 -7.86
C ASP A 341 8.93 -21.18 -9.25
N PRO A 342 9.01 -21.98 -10.34
CA PRO A 342 9.21 -21.47 -11.69
C PRO A 342 8.13 -20.47 -12.13
N LEU A 343 6.88 -20.68 -11.68
CA LEU A 343 5.78 -19.77 -12.01
C LEU A 343 5.97 -18.39 -11.34
N THR A 344 6.42 -18.37 -10.10
CA THR A 344 6.75 -17.12 -9.39
C THR A 344 7.93 -16.41 -10.03
N ASP A 345 8.97 -17.15 -10.45
CA ASP A 345 10.17 -16.58 -11.08
C ASP A 345 9.91 -16.07 -12.51
N SER A 346 8.90 -16.60 -13.20
CA SER A 346 8.53 -16.15 -14.55
C SER A 346 7.94 -14.73 -14.57
N VAL A 347 7.48 -14.23 -13.44
CA VAL A 347 6.88 -12.89 -13.33
C VAL A 347 7.96 -11.84 -13.09
N SER A 348 8.18 -10.93 -14.05
CA SER A 348 9.23 -9.91 -13.99
C SER A 348 9.21 -9.03 -12.74
N GLU A 349 8.04 -8.80 -12.17
CA GLU A 349 7.86 -8.02 -10.94
C GLU A 349 8.37 -8.72 -9.67
N HIS A 350 8.63 -10.03 -9.73
CA HIS A 350 9.17 -10.82 -8.62
C HIS A 350 10.69 -10.90 -8.62
N GLN A 351 11.36 -10.23 -9.55
CA GLN A 351 12.81 -10.09 -9.53
C GLN A 351 13.26 -9.29 -8.31
N THR A 352 14.44 -9.65 -7.76
CA THR A 352 15.06 -8.89 -6.68
C THR A 352 15.44 -7.50 -7.16
N THR A 353 15.13 -6.49 -6.35
CA THR A 353 15.41 -5.09 -6.69
C THR A 353 16.92 -4.82 -6.64
N SER A 354 17.47 -4.32 -7.73
CA SER A 354 18.85 -3.81 -7.75
C SER A 354 18.97 -2.43 -7.13
N THR A 355 20.18 -2.06 -6.67
CA THR A 355 20.43 -0.72 -6.13
C THR A 355 20.18 0.38 -7.18
N SER A 356 20.46 0.12 -8.45
CA SER A 356 20.20 1.07 -9.54
C SER A 356 18.72 1.29 -9.78
N GLU A 357 17.90 0.23 -9.75
CA GLU A 357 16.44 0.34 -9.87
C GLU A 357 15.83 1.10 -8.71
N SER A 358 16.19 0.76 -7.47
CA SER A 358 15.76 1.53 -6.29
C SER A 358 16.14 3.01 -6.40
N PHE A 359 17.32 3.32 -6.95
CA PHE A 359 17.75 4.71 -7.17
C PHE A 359 16.93 5.39 -8.27
N ILE A 360 16.64 4.72 -9.38
CA ILE A 360 15.77 5.25 -10.45
C ILE A 360 14.38 5.57 -9.89
N PHE A 361 13.79 4.66 -9.12
CA PHE A 361 12.45 4.82 -8.55
C PHE A 361 12.36 5.90 -7.45
N ASN A 362 13.35 5.99 -6.58
CA ASN A 362 13.24 6.79 -5.36
C ASN A 362 14.19 7.99 -5.32
N SER A 363 15.28 7.98 -6.10
CA SER A 363 16.27 9.05 -6.30
C SER A 363 16.46 9.99 -5.10
N ILE A 364 15.97 11.21 -5.21
CA ILE A 364 16.13 12.27 -4.21
C ILE A 364 15.44 11.96 -2.87
N LEU A 365 14.40 11.11 -2.86
CA LEU A 365 13.74 10.69 -1.62
C LEU A 365 14.71 9.91 -0.72
N MET A 366 15.64 9.13 -1.28
CA MET A 366 16.64 8.39 -0.50
C MET A 366 17.55 9.35 0.28
N ILE A 367 17.97 10.45 -0.35
CA ILE A 367 18.81 11.48 0.28
C ILE A 367 18.05 12.18 1.42
N PHE A 368 16.82 12.60 1.16
CA PHE A 368 15.99 13.27 2.17
C PHE A 368 15.57 12.33 3.30
N ALA A 369 15.34 11.05 3.01
CA ALA A 369 15.05 10.06 4.04
C ALA A 369 16.28 9.81 4.93
N GLY A 370 17.49 9.71 4.37
CA GLY A 370 18.73 9.63 5.13
C GLY A 370 18.92 10.84 6.06
N LEU A 371 18.67 12.05 5.55
CA LEU A 371 18.64 13.27 6.36
C LEU A 371 17.57 13.19 7.46
N GLY A 372 16.37 12.69 7.13
CA GLY A 372 15.28 12.49 8.08
C GLY A 372 15.66 11.56 9.22
N VAL A 373 16.23 10.39 8.90
CA VAL A 373 16.72 9.43 9.89
C VAL A 373 17.76 10.08 10.79
N TRP A 374 18.77 10.76 10.21
CA TRP A 374 19.80 11.45 10.98
C TRP A 374 19.20 12.49 11.94
N ILE A 375 18.26 13.32 11.49
CA ILE A 375 17.60 14.34 12.33
C ILE A 375 16.76 13.69 13.44
N ILE A 376 16.08 12.56 13.16
CA ILE A 376 15.26 11.85 14.15
C ILE A 376 16.15 11.25 15.25
N PHE A 377 17.33 10.73 14.92
CA PHE A 377 18.26 10.14 15.89
C PHE A 377 18.99 11.20 16.72
N THR A 378 19.40 12.31 16.13
CA THR A 378 20.21 13.35 16.79
C THR A 378 19.32 14.32 17.58
N LYS A 379 18.98 13.93 18.82
CA LYS A 379 18.10 14.72 19.72
C LYS A 379 18.52 16.17 19.95
N ASN A 380 19.80 16.53 19.78
CA ASN A 380 20.39 17.78 20.27
C ASN A 380 20.96 18.71 19.18
N VAL A 381 20.89 18.35 17.90
CA VAL A 381 21.52 19.14 16.83
C VAL A 381 20.77 20.43 16.55
N PHE A 382 19.48 20.44 16.73
CA PHE A 382 18.66 21.63 16.57
C PHE A 382 18.05 22.01 17.92
N GLN A 383 18.30 23.24 18.39
CA GLN A 383 17.74 23.81 19.63
C GLN A 383 16.22 23.96 19.59
N SER A 384 15.57 23.32 18.66
CA SER A 384 14.12 23.42 18.48
C SER A 384 13.39 22.58 19.52
N LYS A 385 12.45 23.22 20.22
CA LYS A 385 11.41 22.58 21.03
C LYS A 385 10.36 21.84 20.16
N ILE A 386 10.74 21.33 19.00
CA ILE A 386 9.86 20.46 18.19
C ILE A 386 9.88 19.10 18.86
N ILE A 387 9.01 18.93 19.81
CA ILE A 387 8.85 17.68 20.53
C ILE A 387 8.00 16.77 19.64
N LEU A 388 8.67 16.04 18.73
CA LEU A 388 8.06 14.81 18.25
C LEU A 388 7.88 13.91 19.49
N ARG A 389 6.71 13.36 19.71
CA ARG A 389 6.53 12.36 20.76
C ARG A 389 7.46 11.18 20.49
N ASN A 390 8.08 10.67 21.53
CA ASN A 390 9.05 9.56 21.38
C ASN A 390 8.45 8.33 20.73
N ASP A 391 7.18 7.99 21.02
CA ASP A 391 6.47 6.89 20.39
C ASP A 391 6.30 7.10 18.86
N MET A 392 5.93 8.29 18.42
CA MET A 392 5.75 8.60 17.00
C MET A 392 7.09 8.61 16.24
N ARG A 393 8.18 9.02 16.87
CA ARG A 393 9.55 8.90 16.29
C ARG A 393 9.91 7.44 16.05
N VAL A 394 9.66 6.61 17.06
CA VAL A 394 9.94 5.18 16.97
C VAL A 394 9.14 4.53 15.86
N PHE A 395 7.84 4.86 15.74
CA PHE A 395 7.02 4.32 14.66
C PHE A 395 7.52 4.76 13.28
N ALA A 396 7.89 6.04 13.12
CA ALA A 396 8.42 6.54 11.85
C ALA A 396 9.72 5.83 11.43
N LEU A 397 10.61 5.53 12.38
CA LEU A 397 11.82 4.75 12.11
C LEU A 397 11.50 3.30 11.77
N ILE A 398 10.58 2.67 12.52
CA ILE A 398 10.18 1.27 12.28
C ILE A 398 9.61 1.12 10.88
N ILE A 399 8.60 1.92 10.51
CA ILE A 399 7.98 1.82 9.18
C ILE A 399 8.99 2.16 8.07
N GLY A 400 9.87 3.14 8.32
CA GLY A 400 10.93 3.51 7.40
C GLY A 400 11.90 2.38 7.10
N ILE A 401 12.43 1.73 8.14
CA ILE A 401 13.37 0.62 7.98
C ILE A 401 12.66 -0.62 7.42
N SER A 402 11.44 -0.91 7.89
CA SER A 402 10.66 -2.07 7.41
C SER A 402 10.36 -1.99 5.92
N GLY A 403 10.03 -0.81 5.39
CA GLY A 403 9.74 -0.63 3.97
C GLY A 403 10.96 -0.89 3.09
N VAL A 404 12.10 -0.31 3.43
CA VAL A 404 13.35 -0.55 2.70
C VAL A 404 13.79 -2.02 2.77
N TYR A 405 13.62 -2.66 3.93
CA TYR A 405 13.96 -4.06 4.10
C TYR A 405 13.08 -4.99 3.27
N VAL A 406 11.75 -4.85 3.37
CA VAL A 406 10.79 -5.74 2.69
C VAL A 406 10.86 -5.59 1.17
N SER A 407 11.09 -4.40 0.66
CA SER A 407 11.15 -4.16 -0.79
C SER A 407 12.42 -4.68 -1.46
N SER A 408 13.47 -5.00 -0.68
CA SER A 408 14.66 -5.64 -1.25
C SER A 408 14.40 -7.04 -1.80
N ALA A 409 13.26 -7.66 -1.47
CA ALA A 409 12.90 -8.99 -1.95
C ALA A 409 12.35 -8.99 -3.39
N PHE A 410 11.48 -8.02 -3.73
CA PHE A 410 10.79 -7.98 -5.01
C PHE A 410 10.60 -6.55 -5.51
N LEU A 411 10.77 -6.35 -6.81
CA LEU A 411 10.59 -5.07 -7.48
C LEU A 411 9.20 -4.46 -7.24
N ARG A 412 8.14 -5.28 -7.24
CA ARG A 412 6.78 -4.83 -6.96
C ARG A 412 6.58 -4.23 -5.56
N LEU A 413 7.48 -4.50 -4.61
CA LEU A 413 7.41 -3.99 -3.24
C LEU A 413 8.08 -2.61 -3.07
N GLU A 414 8.70 -2.05 -4.13
CA GLU A 414 9.31 -0.72 -4.11
C GLU A 414 8.33 0.40 -3.73
N LEU A 415 7.05 0.17 -3.91
CA LEU A 415 6.03 1.10 -3.42
C LEU A 415 6.08 1.27 -1.88
N PHE A 416 6.47 0.23 -1.12
CA PHE A 416 6.63 0.32 0.34
C PHE A 416 7.89 1.08 0.73
N THR A 417 8.98 0.94 -0.04
CA THR A 417 10.15 1.82 0.07
C THR A 417 9.73 3.27 -0.14
N SER A 418 9.04 3.58 -1.23
CA SER A 418 8.59 4.94 -1.52
C SER A 418 7.77 5.54 -0.38
N ILE A 419 6.78 4.83 0.14
CA ILE A 419 5.97 5.31 1.28
C ILE A 419 6.85 5.57 2.50
N SER A 420 7.76 4.67 2.80
CA SER A 420 8.69 4.76 3.94
C SER A 420 9.64 5.94 3.81
N LEU A 421 10.21 6.13 2.63
CA LEU A 421 11.09 7.26 2.33
C LEU A 421 10.32 8.60 2.35
N VAL A 422 9.09 8.63 1.85
CA VAL A 422 8.19 9.81 1.93
C VAL A 422 7.96 10.21 3.39
N ILE A 423 7.65 9.26 4.27
CA ILE A 423 7.42 9.52 5.69
C ILE A 423 8.68 10.11 6.35
N LEU A 424 9.83 9.47 6.16
CA LEU A 424 11.10 9.90 6.76
C LEU A 424 11.56 11.26 6.21
N SER A 425 11.50 11.44 4.88
CA SER A 425 11.84 12.69 4.20
C SER A 425 10.97 13.85 4.69
N ALA A 426 9.66 13.63 4.76
CA ALA A 426 8.71 14.66 5.16
C ALA A 426 8.91 15.11 6.61
N ILE A 427 9.22 14.20 7.52
CA ILE A 427 9.54 14.53 8.92
C ILE A 427 10.85 15.33 8.98
N GLY A 428 11.90 14.87 8.30
CA GLY A 428 13.20 15.55 8.26
C GLY A 428 13.10 16.95 7.68
N LEU A 429 12.51 17.08 6.49
CA LEU A 429 12.31 18.38 5.83
C LEU A 429 11.41 19.31 6.66
N SER A 430 10.38 18.78 7.35
CA SER A 430 9.52 19.58 8.23
C SER A 430 10.31 20.21 9.38
N ILE A 431 11.22 19.44 9.99
CA ILE A 431 12.07 19.94 11.06
C ILE A 431 13.03 21.01 10.52
N LEU A 432 13.70 20.72 9.40
CA LEU A 432 14.61 21.65 8.75
C LEU A 432 13.92 22.96 8.34
N THR A 433 12.74 22.87 7.70
CA THR A 433 11.93 24.04 7.34
C THR A 433 11.63 24.91 8.56
N LYS A 434 11.17 24.31 9.65
CA LYS A 434 10.85 25.05 10.87
C LYS A 434 12.06 25.73 11.48
N GLU A 435 13.24 25.11 11.46
CA GLU A 435 14.48 25.71 11.97
C GLU A 435 14.92 26.90 11.10
N ILE A 436 14.95 26.76 9.77
CA ILE A 436 15.32 27.83 8.86
C ILE A 436 14.39 29.04 9.00
N PHE A 437 13.08 28.79 9.10
CA PHE A 437 12.10 29.89 9.22
C PHE A 437 12.02 30.52 10.61
N LYS A 438 12.54 29.87 11.67
CA LYS A 438 12.69 30.48 13.00
C LYS A 438 13.81 31.53 13.06
N ILE A 439 14.82 31.47 12.20
CA ILE A 439 15.91 32.41 12.18
C ILE A 439 15.33 33.82 11.97
N LYS A 440 15.53 34.72 12.95
CA LYS A 440 15.04 36.10 12.85
C LYS A 440 15.71 36.82 11.68
N VAL A 441 14.90 37.53 10.88
CA VAL A 441 15.36 38.31 9.74
C VAL A 441 15.96 39.65 10.28
N SER A 442 17.11 39.59 10.93
CA SER A 442 17.79 40.79 11.39
C SER A 442 18.88 41.27 10.41
N LYS A 443 19.26 40.44 9.42
CA LYS A 443 20.31 40.74 8.44
C LYS A 443 19.87 40.26 7.04
N LYS A 444 20.30 40.97 5.98
CA LYS A 444 20.06 40.60 4.57
C LYS A 444 20.46 39.15 4.26
N LYS A 445 21.56 38.65 4.88
CA LYS A 445 22.03 37.26 4.77
C LYS A 445 21.01 36.22 5.21
N ASN A 446 20.22 36.49 6.26
CA ASN A 446 19.21 35.54 6.77
C ASN A 446 17.97 35.46 5.85
N TYR A 447 17.68 36.53 5.12
CA TYR A 447 16.62 36.54 4.11
C TYR A 447 17.02 35.71 2.90
N SER A 448 18.27 35.90 2.42
CA SER A 448 18.86 35.11 1.35
C SER A 448 18.80 33.59 1.65
N LEU A 449 19.19 33.19 2.86
CA LEU A 449 19.13 31.75 3.26
C LEU A 449 17.72 31.14 3.12
N LYS A 450 16.68 31.89 3.50
CA LYS A 450 15.28 31.41 3.37
C LYS A 450 14.86 31.28 1.91
N ILE A 451 15.22 32.26 1.09
CA ILE A 451 14.94 32.21 -0.35
C ILE A 451 15.69 31.05 -0.99
N SER A 452 16.99 30.91 -0.73
CA SER A 452 17.80 29.82 -1.27
C SER A 452 17.27 28.45 -0.87
N TYR A 453 16.79 28.31 0.37
CA TYR A 453 16.16 27.07 0.82
C TYR A 453 14.87 26.77 0.04
N VAL A 454 13.99 27.77 -0.13
CA VAL A 454 12.74 27.59 -0.89
C VAL A 454 13.05 27.25 -2.35
N LEU A 455 13.98 27.98 -2.97
CA LEU A 455 14.40 27.70 -4.34
C LEU A 455 14.98 26.29 -4.48
N LEU A 456 15.88 25.88 -3.57
CA LEU A 456 16.45 24.54 -3.58
C LEU A 456 15.35 23.46 -3.52
N ILE A 457 14.43 23.57 -2.56
CA ILE A 457 13.32 22.62 -2.43
C ILE A 457 12.44 22.64 -3.68
N SER A 458 12.11 23.82 -4.23
CA SER A 458 11.32 23.94 -5.46
C SER A 458 12.00 23.27 -6.65
N ILE A 459 13.30 23.51 -6.83
CA ILE A 459 14.10 22.88 -7.90
C ILE A 459 14.09 21.36 -7.76
N LEU A 460 14.30 20.84 -6.53
CA LEU A 460 14.30 19.40 -6.26
C LEU A 460 12.95 18.73 -6.52
N PHE A 461 11.85 19.47 -6.42
CA PHE A 461 10.52 18.98 -6.83
C PHE A 461 10.27 19.10 -8.34
N ILE A 462 10.80 20.14 -8.98
CA ILE A 462 10.55 20.43 -10.40
C ILE A 462 11.43 19.56 -11.30
N ILE A 463 12.70 19.34 -10.95
CA ILE A 463 13.63 18.58 -11.80
C ILE A 463 13.06 17.20 -12.20
N PRO A 464 12.55 16.36 -11.28
CA PRO A 464 11.99 15.07 -11.65
C PRO A 464 10.73 15.14 -12.53
N LEU A 465 10.06 16.30 -12.57
CA LEU A 465 8.89 16.52 -13.43
C LEU A 465 9.25 16.88 -14.88
N VAL A 466 10.41 17.46 -15.10
CA VAL A 466 10.80 18.04 -16.41
C VAL A 466 12.04 17.42 -17.02
N TYR A 467 12.78 16.58 -16.30
CA TYR A 467 13.99 15.95 -16.83
C TYR A 467 13.63 14.92 -17.93
N PRO A 468 14.14 15.05 -19.15
CA PRO A 468 13.57 14.39 -20.34
C PRO A 468 13.66 12.86 -20.34
N GLU A 469 14.62 12.24 -19.64
CA GLU A 469 14.82 10.79 -19.69
C GLU A 469 14.22 10.03 -18.48
N ASN A 470 13.96 10.73 -17.37
CA ASN A 470 13.43 10.16 -16.12
C ASN A 470 12.31 11.01 -15.54
N ASN A 471 11.52 11.59 -16.39
CA ASN A 471 10.43 12.45 -15.95
C ASN A 471 9.25 11.58 -15.47
N TRP A 472 8.71 11.89 -14.32
CA TRP A 472 7.61 11.13 -13.71
C TRP A 472 6.34 11.09 -14.57
N ILE A 473 6.15 12.07 -15.44
CA ILE A 473 5.02 12.10 -16.38
C ILE A 473 5.25 11.08 -17.50
N SER A 474 6.44 11.04 -18.11
CA SER A 474 6.72 10.12 -19.22
C SER A 474 6.78 8.64 -18.78
N THR A 475 6.99 8.36 -17.51
CA THR A 475 7.01 6.98 -17.00
C THR A 475 5.61 6.36 -17.00
N LEU A 476 4.54 7.14 -17.02
CA LEU A 476 3.17 6.67 -17.20
C LEU A 476 2.66 6.84 -18.64
N ASP A 477 3.56 7.19 -19.56
CA ASP A 477 3.30 7.34 -20.97
C ASP A 477 3.40 5.99 -21.68
N TYR A 478 2.45 5.09 -21.39
CA TYR A 478 2.35 3.76 -22.01
C TYR A 478 0.89 3.38 -22.26
N ALA A 479 0.68 2.66 -23.34
CA ALA A 479 -0.64 2.20 -23.74
C ALA A 479 -1.15 1.06 -22.83
N PRO A 480 -2.48 0.90 -22.69
CA PRO A 480 -3.07 -0.31 -22.16
C PRO A 480 -2.48 -1.57 -22.82
N THR A 481 -2.25 -2.62 -22.03
CA THR A 481 -1.57 -3.84 -22.50
C THR A 481 -2.31 -4.52 -23.64
N VAL A 482 -3.63 -4.42 -23.70
CA VAL A 482 -4.44 -4.95 -24.80
C VAL A 482 -4.15 -4.27 -26.13
N PHE A 483 -3.70 -3.00 -26.12
CA PHE A 483 -3.28 -2.27 -27.34
C PHE A 483 -1.81 -2.50 -27.68
N SER A 484 -0.95 -2.75 -26.71
CA SER A 484 0.49 -2.94 -26.95
C SER A 484 0.90 -4.40 -27.09
N GLY A 485 -0.01 -5.35 -26.85
CA GLY A 485 0.27 -6.78 -26.86
C GLY A 485 1.28 -7.23 -25.81
N GLY A 486 1.44 -6.45 -24.72
CA GLY A 486 2.44 -6.72 -23.68
C GLY A 486 3.88 -6.34 -24.07
N THR A 487 4.07 -5.69 -25.21
CA THR A 487 5.40 -5.19 -25.62
C THR A 487 5.78 -3.92 -24.87
N SER A 488 7.07 -3.68 -24.72
CA SER A 488 7.62 -2.44 -24.14
C SER A 488 7.62 -1.25 -25.12
N TYR A 489 7.08 -1.44 -26.32
CA TYR A 489 7.01 -0.36 -27.31
C TYR A 489 5.81 0.56 -27.04
N VAL A 490 6.01 1.85 -27.23
CA VAL A 490 4.96 2.89 -27.18
C VAL A 490 4.13 2.84 -28.48
N LEU A 491 3.68 1.66 -28.86
CA LEU A 491 2.84 1.43 -30.04
C LEU A 491 1.46 0.98 -29.57
N SER A 492 0.44 1.57 -30.15
CA SER A 492 -0.94 1.10 -30.00
C SER A 492 -1.34 0.33 -31.24
N THR A 493 -1.76 -0.92 -31.09
CA THR A 493 -2.26 -1.78 -32.14
C THR A 493 -3.67 -2.28 -31.79
N ASN A 494 -4.41 -2.75 -32.78
CA ASN A 494 -5.74 -3.33 -32.56
C ASN A 494 -5.74 -4.86 -32.62
N ASP A 495 -4.58 -5.50 -32.73
CA ASP A 495 -4.47 -6.93 -33.05
C ASP A 495 -5.22 -7.80 -32.04
N TRP A 496 -5.05 -7.55 -30.75
CA TRP A 496 -5.76 -8.29 -29.71
C TRP A 496 -7.26 -8.03 -29.73
N LEU A 497 -7.70 -6.78 -29.87
CA LEU A 497 -9.12 -6.46 -29.92
C LEU A 497 -9.81 -7.10 -31.12
N VAL A 498 -9.17 -7.05 -32.30
CA VAL A 498 -9.68 -7.71 -33.51
C VAL A 498 -9.74 -9.22 -33.33
N THR A 499 -8.71 -9.83 -32.73
CA THR A 499 -8.68 -11.28 -32.47
C THR A 499 -9.77 -11.69 -31.48
N LEU A 500 -9.94 -10.97 -30.38
CA LEU A 500 -10.95 -11.27 -29.36
C LEU A 500 -12.37 -11.08 -29.90
N ASP A 501 -12.60 -10.04 -30.72
CA ASP A 501 -13.87 -9.83 -31.40
C ASP A 501 -14.15 -10.96 -32.43
N TRP A 502 -13.12 -11.39 -33.17
CA TRP A 502 -13.24 -12.53 -34.07
C TRP A 502 -13.62 -13.81 -33.32
N ILE A 503 -12.95 -14.10 -32.19
CA ILE A 503 -13.29 -15.28 -31.35
C ILE A 503 -14.74 -15.19 -30.92
N LYS A 504 -15.19 -14.05 -30.42
CA LYS A 504 -16.55 -13.82 -29.95
C LYS A 504 -17.60 -14.11 -31.04
N ASN A 505 -17.34 -13.65 -32.27
CA ASN A 505 -18.34 -13.69 -33.35
C ASN A 505 -18.25 -14.95 -34.22
N ASN A 506 -17.13 -15.71 -34.18
CA ASN A 506 -16.88 -16.83 -35.09
C ASN A 506 -16.71 -18.19 -34.38
N THR A 507 -16.82 -18.25 -33.06
CA THR A 507 -16.83 -19.51 -32.31
C THR A 507 -18.17 -19.70 -31.59
N PRO A 508 -18.63 -20.95 -31.36
CA PRO A 508 -19.81 -21.22 -30.53
C PRO A 508 -19.68 -20.58 -29.13
N GLU A 509 -20.81 -20.23 -28.52
CA GLU A 509 -20.82 -19.60 -27.19
C GLU A 509 -20.25 -20.51 -26.09
N ASP A 510 -20.39 -21.82 -26.24
CA ASP A 510 -19.87 -22.85 -25.34
C ASP A 510 -18.43 -23.28 -25.65
N SER A 511 -17.74 -22.59 -26.56
CA SER A 511 -16.35 -22.90 -26.90
C SER A 511 -15.40 -22.69 -25.72
N ILE A 512 -14.52 -23.67 -25.55
CA ILE A 512 -13.45 -23.62 -24.53
C ILE A 512 -12.16 -23.27 -25.23
N ILE A 513 -11.54 -22.16 -24.83
CA ILE A 513 -10.34 -21.63 -25.46
C ILE A 513 -9.10 -22.03 -24.64
N GLY A 514 -8.15 -22.69 -25.29
CA GLY A 514 -6.82 -22.96 -24.76
C GLY A 514 -5.86 -21.84 -25.17
N SER A 515 -5.32 -21.12 -24.20
CA SER A 515 -4.32 -20.08 -24.41
C SER A 515 -3.29 -20.10 -23.28
N TRP A 516 -2.20 -19.36 -23.43
CA TRP A 516 -1.32 -19.10 -22.30
C TRP A 516 -2.09 -18.35 -21.20
N TRP A 517 -1.82 -18.64 -19.95
CA TRP A 517 -2.61 -18.18 -18.79
C TRP A 517 -2.76 -16.65 -18.69
N ASP A 518 -1.79 -15.87 -19.17
CA ASP A 518 -1.85 -14.41 -19.15
C ASP A 518 -3.07 -13.85 -19.88
N TYR A 519 -3.53 -14.49 -20.96
CA TYR A 519 -4.60 -13.99 -21.83
C TYR A 519 -6.00 -14.43 -21.39
N GLY A 520 -6.10 -15.30 -20.38
CA GLY A 520 -7.38 -15.88 -19.96
C GLY A 520 -8.45 -14.84 -19.64
N TYR A 521 -8.11 -13.82 -18.86
CA TYR A 521 -9.07 -12.80 -18.48
C TYR A 521 -9.57 -11.93 -19.64
N TRP A 522 -8.74 -11.68 -20.65
CA TRP A 522 -9.17 -11.00 -21.87
C TRP A 522 -10.18 -11.84 -22.64
N ILE A 523 -9.90 -13.13 -22.80
CA ILE A 523 -10.79 -14.07 -23.50
C ILE A 523 -12.13 -14.17 -22.79
N GLN A 524 -12.13 -14.30 -21.46
CA GLN A 524 -13.34 -14.39 -20.66
C GLN A 524 -14.18 -13.10 -20.73
N THR A 525 -13.54 -11.93 -20.70
CA THR A 525 -14.24 -10.64 -20.61
C THR A 525 -14.59 -10.06 -21.97
N LEU A 526 -13.66 -10.05 -22.92
CA LEU A 526 -13.85 -9.39 -24.22
C LEU A 526 -14.41 -10.34 -25.29
N ALA A 527 -13.90 -11.58 -25.31
CA ALA A 527 -14.40 -12.58 -26.25
C ALA A 527 -15.60 -13.39 -25.70
N ASP A 528 -15.89 -13.26 -24.40
CA ASP A 528 -17.00 -13.94 -23.74
C ASP A 528 -16.96 -15.47 -23.88
N ARG A 529 -15.75 -16.06 -23.75
CA ARG A 529 -15.51 -17.51 -23.88
C ARG A 529 -14.85 -18.09 -22.64
N THR A 530 -15.14 -19.38 -22.39
CA THR A 530 -14.54 -20.15 -21.28
C THR A 530 -13.08 -20.48 -21.57
N THR A 531 -12.24 -20.48 -20.55
CA THR A 531 -10.81 -20.79 -20.65
C THR A 531 -10.40 -21.99 -19.80
N LEU A 532 -9.38 -22.71 -20.25
CA LEU A 532 -8.81 -23.85 -19.51
C LEU A 532 -7.91 -23.39 -18.35
N ILE A 533 -7.17 -22.31 -18.55
CA ILE A 533 -6.30 -21.68 -17.56
C ILE A 533 -6.38 -20.16 -17.69
N ASP A 534 -6.12 -19.44 -16.58
CA ASP A 534 -6.08 -17.98 -16.57
C ASP A 534 -5.14 -17.44 -15.47
N ASN A 535 -5.10 -16.13 -15.31
CA ASN A 535 -4.24 -15.39 -14.38
C ASN A 535 -4.49 -15.70 -12.88
N ALA A 536 -5.56 -16.43 -12.52
CA ALA A 536 -5.75 -16.90 -11.15
C ALA A 536 -4.69 -17.94 -10.73
N THR A 537 -4.06 -18.59 -11.71
CA THR A 537 -2.97 -19.57 -11.51
C THR A 537 -3.30 -20.63 -10.43
N LEU A 538 -4.53 -21.19 -10.47
CA LEU A 538 -5.05 -22.08 -9.43
C LEU A 538 -4.39 -23.46 -9.40
N ASN A 539 -3.91 -23.94 -10.55
CA ASN A 539 -3.34 -25.26 -10.70
C ASN A 539 -2.05 -25.25 -11.53
N GLY A 540 -0.90 -25.28 -10.85
CA GLY A 540 0.43 -25.26 -11.47
C GLY A 540 0.66 -26.42 -12.43
N ASN A 541 0.20 -27.63 -12.12
CA ASN A 541 0.37 -28.80 -12.99
C ASN A 541 -0.37 -28.62 -14.33
N MET A 542 -1.49 -27.92 -14.33
CA MET A 542 -2.24 -27.65 -15.54
C MET A 542 -1.51 -26.62 -16.40
N ILE A 543 -0.91 -25.60 -15.78
CA ILE A 543 -0.06 -24.60 -16.46
C ILE A 543 1.17 -25.28 -17.07
N GLU A 544 1.82 -26.19 -16.35
CA GLU A 544 2.97 -26.95 -16.85
C GLU A 544 2.60 -27.81 -18.07
N LYS A 545 1.44 -28.46 -18.06
CA LYS A 545 0.93 -29.21 -19.22
C LYS A 545 0.75 -28.30 -20.44
N PHE A 546 0.18 -27.11 -20.24
CA PHE A 546 0.04 -26.14 -21.32
C PHE A 546 1.39 -25.66 -21.84
N ALA A 547 2.35 -25.39 -20.96
CA ALA A 547 3.71 -25.04 -21.37
C ALA A 547 4.34 -26.17 -22.20
N ALA A 548 4.22 -27.42 -21.74
CA ALA A 548 4.71 -28.58 -22.49
C ALA A 548 4.05 -28.72 -23.85
N MET A 549 2.73 -28.55 -23.94
CA MET A 549 1.98 -28.59 -25.19
C MET A 549 2.49 -27.55 -26.20
N PHE A 550 2.70 -26.30 -25.78
CA PHE A 550 3.19 -25.23 -26.65
C PHE A 550 4.66 -25.41 -27.10
N LEU A 551 5.46 -26.14 -26.31
CA LEU A 551 6.86 -26.43 -26.62
C LEU A 551 7.03 -27.74 -27.40
N SER A 552 6.00 -28.56 -27.57
CA SER A 552 6.00 -29.84 -28.23
C SER A 552 5.79 -29.69 -29.76
N THR A 553 6.11 -30.75 -30.52
CA THR A 553 5.67 -30.82 -31.92
C THR A 553 4.14 -30.99 -31.98
N PRO A 554 3.47 -30.64 -33.07
CA PRO A 554 2.02 -30.82 -33.20
C PRO A 554 1.57 -32.25 -32.89
N ASP A 555 2.35 -33.28 -33.31
CA ASP A 555 2.02 -34.68 -33.08
C ASP A 555 2.18 -35.11 -31.61
N ASP A 556 3.08 -34.47 -30.87
CA ASP A 556 3.31 -34.76 -29.44
C ASP A 556 2.39 -33.94 -28.49
N ALA A 557 1.81 -32.87 -29.04
CA ALA A 557 0.92 -31.97 -28.26
C ALA A 557 -0.50 -32.54 -28.08
N PHE A 558 -0.90 -33.47 -28.91
CA PHE A 558 -2.16 -34.20 -28.86
C PHE A 558 -2.01 -35.59 -28.27
#